data_39a7dff7680b6fc1256f7f0555ec54f5
#
_entry.id   39a7dff7680b6fc1256f7f0555ec54f5
#
_cell.length_a   1.000
_cell.length_b   1.000
_cell.length_c   1.000
_cell.angle_alpha   90.00
_cell.angle_beta   90.00
_cell.angle_gamma   90.00
#
_symmetry.space_group_name_H-M   'P 1'
#
loop_
_entity.id
_entity.type
_entity.pdbx_description
1 polymer ?
#
loop_
_entity_poly.entity_id
_entity_poly.type
_entity_poly.pdbx_seq_one_letter_code
_entity_poly.pdbx_strand_id
1 'polypeptide(L)'
;MKFSAKKEALADKLSLCSSIAEKRQTIPILSNVLLKANNGNLTIVATDLERQLSLIVSDCSISDDGETTVSARKLFELIRSVPDDTELNFEVIENQLEISALSFQADLAVLPVQDFPFVDLEDHNFNITLDGSKFGKVLESTSFAMASADVRYYLNGLLFETAQKKINMVATDGHRLAWGSYSHSEDLEDKKLIIPRSTALELSLIHI
;
A
#
# COMPACT_ATOMS: atom_id res chain seq x y z
N MET A 1 22.19 8.39 0.27
CA MET A 1 21.46 7.15 -0.09
C MET A 1 21.95 6.68 -1.44
N LYS A 2 22.47 5.46 -1.51
CA LYS A 2 22.95 4.87 -2.78
C LYS A 2 22.71 3.38 -2.79
N PHE A 3 22.10 2.85 -3.86
CA PHE A 3 21.83 1.42 -4.02
C PHE A 3 21.77 1.02 -5.48
N SER A 4 21.87 -0.29 -5.74
CA SER A 4 21.56 -0.88 -7.05
C SER A 4 20.56 -2.01 -6.91
N ALA A 5 19.75 -2.20 -7.97
CA ALA A 5 18.79 -3.29 -8.03
C ALA A 5 18.48 -3.62 -9.50
N LYS A 6 18.12 -4.88 -9.74
CA LYS A 6 17.63 -5.31 -11.05
C LYS A 6 16.22 -4.78 -11.31
N LYS A 7 15.92 -4.51 -12.59
CA LYS A 7 14.58 -4.08 -13.03
C LYS A 7 13.46 -4.96 -12.46
N GLU A 8 13.62 -6.28 -12.56
CA GLU A 8 12.62 -7.26 -12.15
C GLU A 8 12.31 -7.20 -10.65
N ALA A 9 13.31 -6.94 -9.82
CA ALA A 9 13.14 -6.79 -8.38
C ALA A 9 12.26 -5.58 -8.00
N LEU A 10 12.22 -4.56 -8.86
CA LEU A 10 11.53 -3.30 -8.64
C LEU A 10 10.17 -3.20 -9.35
N ALA A 11 10.06 -3.72 -10.59
CA ALA A 11 8.95 -3.43 -11.48
C ALA A 11 7.57 -3.78 -10.89
N ASP A 12 7.40 -5.02 -10.41
CA ASP A 12 6.13 -5.48 -9.83
C ASP A 12 5.76 -4.71 -8.57
N LYS A 13 6.75 -4.44 -7.71
CA LYS A 13 6.56 -3.70 -6.47
C LYS A 13 6.17 -2.25 -6.72
N LEU A 14 6.83 -1.59 -7.67
CA LEU A 14 6.50 -0.22 -8.07
C LEU A 14 5.14 -0.14 -8.78
N SER A 15 4.74 -1.16 -9.51
CA SER A 15 3.41 -1.26 -10.09
C SER A 15 2.34 -1.24 -9.00
N LEU A 16 2.49 -2.07 -7.96
CA LEU A 16 1.59 -2.10 -6.81
C LEU A 16 1.58 -0.76 -6.05
N CYS A 17 2.74 -0.21 -5.75
CA CYS A 17 2.85 1.09 -5.08
C CYS A 17 2.20 2.22 -5.91
N SER A 18 2.38 2.21 -7.23
CA SER A 18 1.78 3.21 -8.13
C SER A 18 0.25 3.10 -8.21
N SER A 19 -0.34 1.94 -7.88
CA SER A 19 -1.80 1.78 -7.82
C SER A 19 -2.42 2.41 -6.58
N ILE A 20 -1.64 2.51 -5.49
CA ILE A 20 -2.05 3.09 -4.21
C ILE A 20 -1.78 4.59 -4.18
N ALA A 21 -0.62 5.02 -4.70
CA ALA A 21 -0.26 6.43 -4.68
C ALA A 21 -1.36 7.32 -5.30
N GLU A 22 -1.71 8.39 -4.59
CA GLU A 22 -2.81 9.29 -4.96
C GLU A 22 -2.58 9.92 -6.34
N LYS A 23 -3.56 9.80 -7.22
CA LYS A 23 -3.49 10.35 -8.58
C LYS A 23 -3.98 11.79 -8.68
N ARG A 24 -4.84 12.23 -7.73
CA ARG A 24 -5.44 13.57 -7.69
C ARG A 24 -4.78 14.37 -6.57
N GLN A 25 -3.93 15.29 -6.95
CA GLN A 25 -3.00 15.99 -6.08
C GLN A 25 -3.66 17.13 -5.27
N THR A 26 -4.37 16.81 -4.22
CA THR A 26 -4.59 17.78 -3.14
C THR A 26 -3.36 17.90 -2.25
N ILE A 27 -2.62 16.81 -2.07
CA ILE A 27 -1.38 16.74 -1.26
C ILE A 27 -0.29 16.10 -2.13
N PRO A 28 0.67 16.89 -2.67
CA PRO A 28 1.65 16.41 -3.66
C PRO A 28 2.46 15.18 -3.21
N ILE A 29 2.82 15.09 -1.92
CA ILE A 29 3.64 13.99 -1.40
C ILE A 29 2.95 12.62 -1.52
N LEU A 30 1.61 12.55 -1.55
CA LEU A 30 0.86 11.31 -1.71
C LEU A 30 0.98 10.68 -3.11
N SER A 31 1.48 11.46 -4.09
CA SER A 31 1.84 10.91 -5.40
C SER A 31 3.23 10.27 -5.43
N ASN A 32 3.98 10.38 -4.34
CA ASN A 32 5.31 9.81 -4.20
C ASN A 32 5.27 8.45 -3.50
N VAL A 33 6.30 7.66 -3.72
CA VAL A 33 6.70 6.55 -2.86
C VAL A 33 7.86 7.00 -1.98
N LEU A 34 7.89 6.50 -0.76
CA LEU A 34 9.04 6.60 0.12
C LEU A 34 9.94 5.40 -0.12
N LEU A 35 11.20 5.65 -0.40
CA LEU A 35 12.26 4.66 -0.53
C LEU A 35 13.12 4.72 0.73
N LYS A 36 13.27 3.59 1.42
CA LYS A 36 14.12 3.44 2.61
C LYS A 36 15.18 2.36 2.34
N ALA A 37 16.43 2.75 2.25
CA ALA A 37 17.57 1.85 2.15
C ALA A 37 18.19 1.68 3.55
N ASN A 38 18.10 0.50 4.12
CA ASN A 38 18.63 0.22 5.46
C ASN A 38 18.95 -1.26 5.62
N ASN A 39 20.09 -1.55 6.26
CA ASN A 39 20.51 -2.91 6.63
C ASN A 39 20.46 -3.91 5.45
N GLY A 40 20.86 -3.48 4.26
CA GLY A 40 20.91 -4.34 3.06
C GLY A 40 19.56 -4.58 2.37
N ASN A 41 18.48 -3.97 2.83
CA ASN A 41 17.16 -4.06 2.22
C ASN A 41 16.68 -2.68 1.76
N LEU A 42 15.98 -2.66 0.63
CA LEU A 42 15.23 -1.49 0.18
C LEU A 42 13.75 -1.70 0.50
N THR A 43 13.16 -0.80 1.27
CA THR A 43 11.72 -0.77 1.51
C THR A 43 11.08 0.32 0.66
N ILE A 44 10.01 -0.03 -0.07
CA ILE A 44 9.22 0.90 -0.86
C ILE A 44 7.86 1.06 -0.16
N VAL A 45 7.49 2.28 0.20
CA VAL A 45 6.23 2.58 0.87
C VAL A 45 5.38 3.51 0.03
N ALA A 46 4.10 3.18 -0.11
CA ALA A 46 3.09 4.03 -0.73
C ALA A 46 1.89 4.19 0.22
N THR A 47 1.24 5.35 0.20
CA THR A 47 0.03 5.59 1.00
C THR A 47 -0.90 6.58 0.31
N ASP A 48 -2.21 6.44 0.57
CA ASP A 48 -3.27 7.38 0.21
C ASP A 48 -3.99 7.92 1.46
N LEU A 49 -3.37 7.78 2.65
CA LEU A 49 -3.89 8.07 3.99
C LEU A 49 -4.93 7.07 4.53
N GLU A 50 -5.60 6.33 3.67
CA GLU A 50 -6.52 5.26 4.08
C GLU A 50 -5.82 3.90 4.11
N ARG A 51 -4.80 3.72 3.26
CA ARG A 51 -4.01 2.50 3.11
C ARG A 51 -2.53 2.83 3.11
N GLN A 52 -1.75 1.94 3.64
CA GLN A 52 -0.30 1.95 3.48
C GLN A 52 0.17 0.59 2.99
N LEU A 53 1.00 0.62 1.95
CA LEU A 53 1.68 -0.57 1.42
C LEU A 53 3.17 -0.41 1.64
N SER A 54 3.77 -1.39 2.31
CA SER A 54 5.22 -1.47 2.51
C SER A 54 5.74 -2.76 1.88
N LEU A 55 6.64 -2.65 0.93
CA LEU A 55 7.20 -3.78 0.18
C LEU A 55 8.72 -3.81 0.33
N ILE A 56 9.27 -4.97 0.66
CA ILE A 56 10.71 -5.16 0.80
C ILE A 56 11.28 -5.71 -0.51
N VAL A 57 12.34 -5.08 -0.99
CA VAL A 57 13.18 -5.53 -2.10
C VAL A 57 14.45 -6.11 -1.52
N SER A 58 14.58 -7.43 -1.53
CA SER A 58 15.76 -8.13 -0.99
C SER A 58 16.88 -8.27 -2.02
N ASP A 59 16.53 -8.33 -3.32
CA ASP A 59 17.50 -8.40 -4.42
C ASP A 59 18.01 -7.01 -4.79
N CYS A 60 18.74 -6.38 -3.87
CA CYS A 60 19.35 -5.07 -4.06
C CYS A 60 20.70 -5.02 -3.31
N SER A 61 21.59 -4.15 -3.76
CA SER A 61 22.85 -3.86 -3.09
C SER A 61 22.83 -2.43 -2.56
N ILE A 62 22.85 -2.26 -1.24
CA ILE A 62 22.87 -0.96 -0.58
C ILE A 62 24.32 -0.56 -0.35
N SER A 63 24.74 0.58 -0.90
CA SER A 63 26.08 1.17 -0.68
C SER A 63 26.05 2.24 0.41
N ASP A 64 24.99 3.05 0.44
CA ASP A 64 24.76 4.06 1.47
C ASP A 64 23.30 4.01 1.93
N ASP A 65 23.09 3.86 3.23
CA ASP A 65 21.78 3.93 3.85
C ASP A 65 21.16 5.31 3.69
N GLY A 66 19.84 5.40 3.78
CA GLY A 66 19.12 6.65 3.72
C GLY A 66 17.70 6.51 3.25
N GLU A 67 17.02 7.65 3.15
CA GLU A 67 15.61 7.70 2.76
C GLU A 67 15.40 8.82 1.74
N THR A 68 14.44 8.63 0.84
CA THR A 68 14.01 9.67 -0.11
C THR A 68 12.59 9.42 -0.56
N THR A 69 11.94 10.46 -1.11
CA THR A 69 10.62 10.29 -1.74
C THR A 69 10.69 10.68 -3.20
N VAL A 70 10.01 9.91 -4.06
CA VAL A 70 10.02 10.14 -5.50
C VAL A 70 8.66 9.79 -6.10
N SER A 71 8.28 10.47 -7.18
CA SER A 71 7.00 10.19 -7.85
C SER A 71 6.86 8.73 -8.23
N ALA A 72 5.87 8.06 -7.64
CA ALA A 72 5.58 6.64 -7.87
C ALA A 72 5.41 6.32 -9.34
N ARG A 73 4.60 7.12 -10.01
CA ARG A 73 4.28 6.94 -11.42
C ARG A 73 5.49 7.14 -12.33
N LYS A 74 6.24 8.24 -12.13
CA LYS A 74 7.42 8.53 -12.97
C LYS A 74 8.48 7.46 -12.80
N LEU A 75 8.75 7.04 -11.56
CA LEU A 75 9.69 5.98 -11.27
C LEU A 75 9.25 4.66 -11.92
N PHE A 76 7.99 4.28 -11.79
CA PHE A 76 7.45 3.06 -12.41
C PHE A 76 7.54 3.09 -13.94
N GLU A 77 7.11 4.20 -14.59
CA GLU A 77 7.16 4.35 -16.04
C GLU A 77 8.63 4.26 -16.57
N LEU A 78 9.56 4.86 -15.83
CA LEU A 78 10.98 4.81 -16.13
C LEU A 78 11.53 3.38 -16.04
N ILE A 79 11.31 2.69 -14.91
CA ILE A 79 11.77 1.31 -14.72
C ILE A 79 11.16 0.38 -15.77
N ARG A 80 9.89 0.58 -16.12
CA ARG A 80 9.22 -0.21 -17.16
C ARG A 80 9.82 -0.02 -18.55
N SER A 81 10.35 1.16 -18.85
CA SER A 81 10.94 1.47 -20.18
C SER A 81 12.33 0.88 -20.41
N VAL A 82 13.01 0.48 -19.35
CA VAL A 82 14.35 -0.11 -19.42
C VAL A 82 14.26 -1.57 -19.87
N PRO A 83 15.23 -2.11 -20.65
CA PRO A 83 15.27 -3.53 -21.03
C PRO A 83 15.30 -4.46 -19.80
N ASP A 84 14.84 -5.70 -20.01
CA ASP A 84 14.91 -6.74 -18.97
C ASP A 84 16.38 -7.09 -18.65
N ASP A 85 16.60 -7.69 -17.48
CA ASP A 85 17.92 -8.03 -16.91
C ASP A 85 18.86 -6.83 -16.72
N THR A 86 18.32 -5.61 -16.73
CA THR A 86 19.13 -4.41 -16.51
C THR A 86 19.31 -4.14 -15.01
N GLU A 87 20.56 -3.98 -14.60
CA GLU A 87 20.91 -3.45 -13.27
C GLU A 87 20.87 -1.91 -13.31
N LEU A 88 20.12 -1.33 -12.40
CA LEU A 88 19.94 0.09 -12.25
C LEU A 88 20.65 0.57 -10.99
N ASN A 89 21.37 1.68 -11.10
CA ASN A 89 22.01 2.36 -9.99
C ASN A 89 21.19 3.59 -9.62
N PHE A 90 21.01 3.80 -8.33
CA PHE A 90 20.24 4.89 -7.75
C PHE A 90 21.11 5.67 -6.78
N GLU A 91 21.16 6.98 -6.91
CA GLU A 91 21.89 7.86 -6.01
C GLU A 91 21.08 9.13 -5.74
N VAL A 92 20.94 9.49 -4.46
CA VAL A 92 20.32 10.76 -4.08
C VAL A 92 21.41 11.82 -4.02
N ILE A 93 21.30 12.81 -4.89
CA ILE A 93 22.20 13.97 -4.97
C ILE A 93 21.36 15.23 -4.82
N GLU A 94 21.61 15.98 -3.76
CA GLU A 94 20.84 17.19 -3.42
C GLU A 94 19.33 16.91 -3.35
N ASN A 95 18.57 17.45 -4.29
CA ASN A 95 17.12 17.34 -4.37
C ASN A 95 16.65 16.45 -5.55
N GLN A 96 17.48 15.53 -5.99
CA GLN A 96 17.19 14.63 -7.10
C GLN A 96 17.61 13.20 -6.79
N LEU A 97 16.82 12.25 -7.31
CA LEU A 97 17.19 10.85 -7.41
C LEU A 97 17.73 10.61 -8.82
N GLU A 98 19.06 10.46 -8.92
CA GLU A 98 19.71 10.05 -10.16
C GLU A 98 19.57 8.54 -10.32
N ILE A 99 19.19 8.13 -11.54
CA ILE A 99 19.00 6.73 -11.93
C ILE A 99 19.82 6.48 -13.18
N SER A 100 20.74 5.53 -13.14
CA SER A 100 21.61 5.22 -14.26
C SER A 100 21.72 3.73 -14.54
N ALA A 101 21.82 3.38 -15.84
CA ALA A 101 22.08 2.02 -16.30
C ALA A 101 22.69 2.05 -17.69
N LEU A 102 23.88 1.47 -17.90
CA LEU A 102 24.58 1.44 -19.18
C LEU A 102 24.65 2.83 -19.86
N SER A 103 23.83 3.05 -20.89
CA SER A 103 23.74 4.31 -21.64
C SER A 103 22.53 5.18 -21.23
N PHE A 104 21.80 4.78 -20.20
CA PHE A 104 20.60 5.46 -19.73
C PHE A 104 20.90 6.26 -18.45
N GLN A 105 20.43 7.50 -18.39
CA GLN A 105 20.48 8.34 -17.20
C GLN A 105 19.18 9.16 -17.13
N ALA A 106 18.62 9.27 -15.93
CA ALA A 106 17.44 10.07 -15.64
C ALA A 106 17.49 10.62 -14.23
N ASP A 107 16.96 11.83 -14.06
CA ASP A 107 16.89 12.52 -12.78
C ASP A 107 15.43 12.76 -12.41
N LEU A 108 15.04 12.34 -11.22
CA LEU A 108 13.71 12.55 -10.68
C LEU A 108 13.78 13.49 -9.47
N ALA A 109 12.96 14.55 -9.47
CA ALA A 109 12.84 15.43 -8.34
C ALA A 109 12.30 14.68 -7.12
N VAL A 110 12.87 14.94 -5.95
CA VAL A 110 12.46 14.37 -4.67
C VAL A 110 11.74 15.41 -3.83
N LEU A 111 10.92 14.97 -2.88
CA LEU A 111 10.30 15.80 -1.86
C LEU A 111 10.84 15.40 -0.47
N PRO A 112 10.76 16.31 0.52
CA PRO A 112 11.25 16.03 1.87
C PRO A 112 10.56 14.81 2.48
N VAL A 113 11.35 13.91 3.06
CA VAL A 113 10.85 12.67 3.70
C VAL A 113 9.93 12.99 4.87
N GLN A 114 10.17 14.10 5.59
CA GLN A 114 9.37 14.53 6.74
C GLN A 114 7.91 14.82 6.38
N ASP A 115 7.64 15.15 5.12
CA ASP A 115 6.30 15.43 4.64
C ASP A 115 5.52 14.14 4.27
N PHE A 116 6.19 13.00 4.24
CA PHE A 116 5.56 11.73 3.90
C PHE A 116 4.83 11.15 5.13
N PRO A 117 3.50 10.92 5.04
CA PRO A 117 2.69 10.44 6.14
C PRO A 117 2.88 8.93 6.36
N PHE A 118 4.00 8.57 6.99
CA PHE A 118 4.31 7.19 7.31
C PHE A 118 3.63 6.77 8.62
N VAL A 119 2.92 5.64 8.60
CA VAL A 119 2.33 5.02 9.77
C VAL A 119 3.21 3.83 10.17
N ASP A 120 3.81 3.91 11.37
CA ASP A 120 4.53 2.79 11.92
C ASP A 120 3.56 1.71 12.41
N LEU A 121 3.83 0.46 12.03
CA LEU A 121 2.96 -0.67 12.34
C LEU A 121 3.33 -1.38 13.66
N GLU A 122 4.34 -0.91 14.39
CA GLU A 122 4.82 -1.58 15.60
C GLU A 122 3.87 -1.48 16.81
N ASP A 123 2.91 -0.54 16.82
CA ASP A 123 2.00 -0.26 17.94
C ASP A 123 0.61 -0.91 17.83
N HIS A 124 0.50 -2.13 17.30
CA HIS A 124 -0.80 -2.79 17.17
C HIS A 124 -1.16 -3.64 18.40
N ASN A 125 -2.20 -3.21 19.11
CA ASN A 125 -2.75 -3.90 20.26
C ASN A 125 -3.78 -5.01 19.91
N PHE A 126 -4.06 -5.25 18.62
CA PHE A 126 -5.05 -6.23 18.18
C PHE A 126 -4.57 -7.01 16.97
N ASN A 127 -4.43 -8.31 17.15
CA ASN A 127 -4.08 -9.26 16.08
C ASN A 127 -5.18 -10.32 16.00
N ILE A 128 -5.59 -10.65 14.78
CA ILE A 128 -6.57 -11.70 14.51
C ILE A 128 -6.13 -12.52 13.31
N THR A 129 -6.20 -13.84 13.45
CA THR A 129 -5.99 -14.78 12.35
C THR A 129 -7.34 -15.15 11.74
N LEU A 130 -7.52 -14.89 10.44
CA LEU A 130 -8.78 -15.10 9.74
C LEU A 130 -8.66 -16.29 8.77
N ASP A 131 -9.77 -17.05 8.63
CA ASP A 131 -9.95 -17.98 7.53
C ASP A 131 -10.19 -17.17 6.25
N GLY A 132 -9.19 -17.08 5.36
CA GLY A 132 -9.23 -16.27 4.15
C GLY A 132 -10.43 -16.60 3.25
N SER A 133 -10.80 -17.88 3.13
CA SER A 133 -11.94 -18.28 2.27
C SER A 133 -13.28 -17.79 2.84
N LYS A 134 -13.50 -17.92 4.15
CA LYS A 134 -14.73 -17.42 4.80
C LYS A 134 -14.78 -15.90 4.80
N PHE A 135 -13.67 -15.27 5.11
CA PHE A 135 -13.52 -13.81 5.10
C PHE A 135 -13.83 -13.25 3.70
N GLY A 136 -13.19 -13.77 2.66
CA GLY A 136 -13.39 -13.33 1.28
C GLY A 136 -14.84 -13.46 0.80
N LYS A 137 -15.50 -14.59 1.09
CA LYS A 137 -16.92 -14.80 0.74
C LYS A 137 -17.86 -13.80 1.39
N VAL A 138 -17.65 -13.51 2.69
CA VAL A 138 -18.49 -12.53 3.40
C VAL A 138 -18.19 -11.12 2.93
N LEU A 139 -16.92 -10.80 2.70
CA LEU A 139 -16.49 -9.51 2.14
C LEU A 139 -17.12 -9.26 0.77
N GLU A 140 -17.06 -10.22 -0.15
CA GLU A 140 -17.68 -10.14 -1.48
C GLU A 140 -19.18 -9.95 -1.40
N SER A 141 -19.85 -10.72 -0.51
CA SER A 141 -21.31 -10.67 -0.36
C SER A 141 -21.84 -9.39 0.28
N THR A 142 -20.98 -8.56 0.89
CA THR A 142 -21.38 -7.32 1.57
C THR A 142 -20.84 -6.05 0.92
N SER A 143 -19.69 -6.12 0.26
CA SER A 143 -18.97 -4.97 -0.29
C SER A 143 -19.76 -4.14 -1.30
N PHE A 144 -20.71 -4.75 -2.04
CA PHE A 144 -21.55 -4.05 -3.02
C PHE A 144 -22.47 -2.98 -2.41
N ALA A 145 -22.76 -3.07 -1.12
CA ALA A 145 -23.62 -2.13 -0.41
C ALA A 145 -22.87 -0.93 0.19
N MET A 146 -21.53 -0.90 0.12
CA MET A 146 -20.76 0.28 0.53
C MET A 146 -21.06 1.47 -0.35
N ALA A 147 -21.18 2.67 0.24
CA ALA A 147 -21.29 3.91 -0.52
C ALA A 147 -19.98 4.22 -1.28
N SER A 148 -20.05 5.14 -2.22
CA SER A 148 -18.90 5.66 -2.96
C SER A 148 -18.97 7.17 -2.97
N ALA A 149 -18.00 7.83 -2.32
CA ALA A 149 -17.92 9.28 -2.21
C ALA A 149 -19.13 9.93 -1.52
N ASP A 150 -19.72 9.26 -0.50
CA ASP A 150 -20.74 9.87 0.37
C ASP A 150 -20.08 10.83 1.36
N VAL A 151 -20.75 11.95 1.66
CA VAL A 151 -20.28 12.94 2.67
C VAL A 151 -20.22 12.35 4.08
N ARG A 152 -21.00 11.32 4.35
CA ARG A 152 -20.94 10.50 5.54
C ARG A 152 -19.82 9.46 5.36
N TYR A 153 -18.57 9.86 5.59
CA TYR A 153 -17.37 9.06 5.30
C TYR A 153 -17.42 7.62 5.84
N TYR A 154 -18.10 7.38 6.97
CA TYR A 154 -18.25 6.04 7.54
C TYR A 154 -19.10 5.09 6.69
N LEU A 155 -19.86 5.58 5.72
CA LEU A 155 -20.57 4.76 4.74
C LEU A 155 -19.68 4.33 3.57
N ASN A 156 -18.56 5.04 3.35
CA ASN A 156 -17.57 4.68 2.33
C ASN A 156 -16.67 3.54 2.78
N GLY A 157 -17.18 2.63 3.58
CA GLY A 157 -16.45 1.50 4.12
C GLY A 157 -17.37 0.39 4.58
N LEU A 158 -16.76 -0.64 5.11
CA LEU A 158 -17.40 -1.82 5.64
C LEU A 158 -17.14 -1.89 7.15
N LEU A 159 -18.18 -1.97 7.96
CA LEU A 159 -18.04 -2.26 9.38
C LEU A 159 -17.60 -3.72 9.54
N PHE A 160 -16.45 -3.90 10.15
CA PHE A 160 -15.95 -5.18 10.62
C PHE A 160 -16.11 -5.22 12.13
N GLU A 161 -16.82 -6.22 12.63
CA GLU A 161 -17.09 -6.40 14.06
C GLU A 161 -16.72 -7.81 14.48
N THR A 162 -16.00 -7.92 15.58
CA THR A 162 -15.75 -9.18 16.27
C THR A 162 -16.53 -9.20 17.57
N ALA A 163 -17.21 -10.29 17.84
CA ALA A 163 -17.95 -10.50 19.09
C ALA A 163 -17.97 -11.99 19.43
N GLN A 164 -17.40 -12.36 20.57
CA GLN A 164 -17.28 -13.75 20.99
C GLN A 164 -16.66 -14.61 19.88
N LYS A 165 -17.37 -15.63 19.37
CA LYS A 165 -16.93 -16.51 18.27
C LYS A 165 -17.50 -16.11 16.92
N LYS A 166 -17.84 -14.86 16.72
CA LYS A 166 -18.44 -14.38 15.46
C LYS A 166 -17.68 -13.20 14.89
N ILE A 167 -17.61 -13.21 13.58
CA ILE A 167 -17.16 -12.07 12.79
C ILE A 167 -18.36 -11.62 11.97
N ASN A 168 -18.71 -10.35 12.09
CA ASN A 168 -19.78 -9.71 11.36
C ASN A 168 -19.19 -8.67 10.41
N MET A 169 -19.75 -8.58 9.23
CA MET A 169 -19.45 -7.53 8.26
C MET A 169 -20.74 -6.87 7.81
N VAL A 170 -20.77 -5.55 7.85
CA VAL A 170 -21.96 -4.77 7.48
C VAL A 170 -21.54 -3.61 6.58
N ALA A 171 -22.25 -3.45 5.48
CA ALA A 171 -22.09 -2.32 4.57
C ALA A 171 -23.46 -1.71 4.25
N THR A 172 -23.52 -0.38 4.11
CA THR A 172 -24.72 0.34 3.71
C THR A 172 -24.36 1.64 3.01
N ASP A 173 -25.20 2.04 2.06
CA ASP A 173 -25.17 3.36 1.39
C ASP A 173 -26.35 4.26 1.82
N GLY A 174 -27.13 3.80 2.82
CA GLY A 174 -28.35 4.50 3.29
C GLY A 174 -29.62 4.13 2.53
N HIS A 175 -29.53 3.42 1.40
CA HIS A 175 -30.67 2.93 0.62
C HIS A 175 -30.81 1.40 0.67
N ARG A 176 -29.68 0.72 0.86
CA ARG A 176 -29.59 -0.73 1.02
C ARG A 176 -28.58 -1.05 2.11
N LEU A 177 -28.71 -2.23 2.68
CA LEU A 177 -27.80 -2.77 3.69
C LEU A 177 -27.51 -4.23 3.36
N ALA A 178 -26.25 -4.60 3.42
CA ALA A 178 -25.81 -5.97 3.38
C ALA A 178 -25.13 -6.33 4.71
N TRP A 179 -25.50 -7.50 5.23
CA TRP A 179 -24.91 -8.06 6.44
C TRP A 179 -24.55 -9.52 6.20
N GLY A 180 -23.33 -9.85 6.56
CA GLY A 180 -22.82 -11.20 6.51
C GLY A 180 -22.06 -11.55 7.79
N SER A 181 -22.05 -12.82 8.15
CA SER A 181 -21.32 -13.30 9.32
C SER A 181 -20.80 -14.71 9.15
N TYR A 182 -19.73 -15.02 9.89
CA TYR A 182 -19.25 -16.40 10.02
C TYR A 182 -18.67 -16.66 11.41
N SER A 183 -18.59 -17.94 11.79
CA SER A 183 -18.06 -18.36 13.08
C SER A 183 -16.55 -18.47 13.05
N HIS A 184 -15.90 -17.94 14.06
CA HIS A 184 -14.48 -18.09 14.34
C HIS A 184 -14.24 -19.26 15.32
N SER A 185 -13.06 -19.88 15.26
CA SER A 185 -12.71 -21.02 16.12
C SER A 185 -12.46 -20.62 17.58
N GLU A 186 -11.95 -19.42 17.79
CA GLU A 186 -11.55 -18.89 19.08
C GLU A 186 -12.50 -17.78 19.54
N ASP A 187 -12.53 -17.53 20.85
CA ASP A 187 -13.20 -16.35 21.39
C ASP A 187 -12.39 -15.09 21.05
N LEU A 188 -13.05 -14.11 20.47
CA LEU A 188 -12.47 -12.85 20.01
C LEU A 188 -12.83 -11.73 20.97
N GLU A 189 -11.92 -10.78 21.15
CA GLU A 189 -12.25 -9.52 21.79
C GLU A 189 -13.34 -8.78 20.99
N ASP A 190 -14.24 -8.11 21.69
CA ASP A 190 -15.24 -7.27 21.06
C ASP A 190 -14.58 -6.02 20.47
N LYS A 191 -14.48 -5.97 19.16
CA LYS A 191 -13.89 -4.85 18.41
C LYS A 191 -14.80 -4.44 17.26
N LYS A 192 -14.77 -3.14 16.96
CA LYS A 192 -15.49 -2.56 15.83
C LYS A 192 -14.54 -1.62 15.10
N LEU A 193 -14.41 -1.81 13.81
CA LEU A 193 -13.63 -0.92 12.95
C LEU A 193 -14.31 -0.78 11.59
N ILE A 194 -14.04 0.31 10.92
CA ILE A 194 -14.51 0.53 9.54
C ILE A 194 -13.31 0.30 8.63
N ILE A 195 -13.44 -0.69 7.74
CA ILE A 195 -12.48 -0.95 6.68
C ILE A 195 -12.86 -0.03 5.51
N PRO A 196 -11.98 0.88 5.07
CA PRO A 196 -12.26 1.74 3.92
C PRO A 196 -12.62 0.93 2.68
N ARG A 197 -13.49 1.48 1.83
CA ARG A 197 -13.96 0.80 0.60
C ARG A 197 -12.80 0.35 -0.28
N SER A 198 -11.80 1.22 -0.47
CA SER A 198 -10.60 0.91 -1.23
C SER A 198 -9.88 -0.33 -0.69
N THR A 199 -9.66 -0.39 0.62
CA THR A 199 -9.02 -1.52 1.31
C THR A 199 -9.86 -2.80 1.21
N ALA A 200 -11.18 -2.69 1.40
CA ALA A 200 -12.10 -3.84 1.31
C ALA A 200 -12.07 -4.47 -0.10
N LEU A 201 -12.05 -3.65 -1.13
CA LEU A 201 -11.98 -4.12 -2.52
C LEU A 201 -10.64 -4.78 -2.84
N GLU A 202 -9.52 -4.22 -2.39
CA GLU A 202 -8.19 -4.85 -2.57
C GLU A 202 -8.11 -6.19 -1.83
N LEU A 203 -8.59 -6.25 -0.58
CA LEU A 203 -8.63 -7.50 0.18
C LEU A 203 -9.48 -8.58 -0.51
N SER A 204 -10.55 -8.21 -1.22
CA SER A 204 -11.36 -9.17 -1.96
C SER A 204 -10.60 -9.82 -3.12
N LEU A 205 -9.62 -9.12 -3.71
CA LEU A 205 -8.82 -9.62 -4.82
C LEU A 205 -7.70 -10.57 -4.39
N ILE A 206 -7.21 -10.46 -3.15
CA ILE A 206 -6.11 -11.27 -2.63
C ILE A 206 -6.54 -12.75 -2.47
N HIS A 207 -7.82 -13.03 -2.35
CA HIS A 207 -8.36 -14.36 -2.06
C HIS A 207 -8.96 -15.07 -3.30
N ILE A 208 -8.81 -14.49 -4.46
CA ILE A 208 -9.17 -15.12 -5.74
C ILE A 208 -7.98 -15.88 -6.28
#